data_f1c892292ca966bb874ef8bb94031bfa
#
_entry.id   f1c892292ca966bb874ef8bb94031bfa
#
_cell.length_a   1.000
_cell.length_b   1.000
_cell.length_c   1.000
_cell.angle_alpha   90.00
_cell.angle_beta   90.00
_cell.angle_gamma   90.00
#
_symmetry.space_group_name_H-M   'P 1'
#
loop_
_entity.id
_entity.type
_entity.pdbx_description
1 polymer ?
#
loop_
_entity_poly.entity_id
_entity_poly.type
_entity_poly.pdbx_seq_one_letter_code
_entity_poly.pdbx_strand_id
1 'polypeptide(L)'
;MNIDKYISKELREKYEFYNYNHALEILTQAFAEDWNELLECLGSFTITTDDIRQAGGNETNIPKKIDEYLRPLQRQEIKISGDLHVKIFPRRGKKGTFAKTASETRVIEGYIDGHNIDYVKGKVAFDLEWNSKDQTYDRDLLAMRT
;
A
#
# COMPACT_ATOMS: atom_id res chain seq x y z
N MET A 1 -20.00 -5.39 -12.50
CA MET A 1 -19.37 -6.44 -11.69
C MET A 1 -20.18 -6.64 -10.42
N ASN A 2 -20.43 -7.86 -10.01
CA ASN A 2 -21.30 -8.09 -8.85
C ASN A 2 -20.45 -8.27 -7.59
N ILE A 3 -20.22 -7.17 -6.85
CA ILE A 3 -19.52 -7.14 -5.55
C ILE A 3 -20.26 -8.01 -4.51
N ASP A 4 -21.57 -8.15 -4.67
CA ASP A 4 -22.46 -8.92 -3.76
C ASP A 4 -22.04 -10.38 -3.56
N LYS A 5 -21.31 -10.92 -4.54
CA LYS A 5 -20.79 -12.29 -4.49
C LYS A 5 -19.65 -12.47 -3.47
N TYR A 6 -18.91 -11.39 -3.19
CA TYR A 6 -17.65 -11.45 -2.45
C TYR A 6 -17.66 -10.70 -1.11
N ILE A 7 -18.67 -9.84 -0.90
CA ILE A 7 -18.77 -8.98 0.27
C ILE A 7 -20.17 -9.09 0.83
N SER A 8 -20.27 -9.35 2.14
CA SER A 8 -21.56 -9.51 2.83
C SER A 8 -22.40 -8.22 2.76
N LYS A 9 -23.72 -8.38 2.89
CA LYS A 9 -24.65 -7.25 2.87
C LYS A 9 -24.34 -6.26 4.01
N GLU A 10 -24.04 -6.77 5.19
CA GLU A 10 -23.72 -5.96 6.38
C GLU A 10 -22.51 -5.07 6.16
N LEU A 11 -21.46 -5.60 5.53
CA LEU A 11 -20.26 -4.81 5.20
C LEU A 11 -20.55 -3.77 4.11
N ARG A 12 -21.37 -4.10 3.13
CA ARG A 12 -21.76 -3.14 2.06
C ARG A 12 -22.70 -2.04 2.54
N GLU A 13 -23.43 -2.26 3.61
CA GLU A 13 -24.23 -1.22 4.29
C GLU A 13 -23.35 -0.31 5.16
N LYS A 14 -22.20 -0.81 5.61
CA LYS A 14 -21.25 -0.10 6.47
C LYS A 14 -20.17 0.66 5.70
N TYR A 15 -19.74 0.13 4.55
CA TYR A 15 -18.65 0.66 3.75
C TYR A 15 -19.01 0.73 2.26
N GLU A 16 -18.41 1.69 1.57
CA GLU A 16 -18.35 1.70 0.12
C GLU A 16 -17.12 0.93 -0.37
N PHE A 17 -17.30 0.08 -1.40
CA PHE A 17 -16.23 -0.73 -1.96
C PHE A 17 -16.01 -0.38 -3.43
N TYR A 18 -14.77 -0.13 -3.77
CA TYR A 18 -14.33 0.11 -5.13
C TYR A 18 -13.36 -0.99 -5.55
N ASN A 19 -13.61 -1.58 -6.72
CA ASN A 19 -12.74 -2.63 -7.26
C ASN A 19 -12.03 -2.11 -8.50
N TYR A 20 -10.73 -2.14 -8.49
CA TYR A 20 -9.88 -1.68 -9.57
C TYR A 20 -8.99 -2.82 -10.10
N ASN A 21 -8.86 -2.94 -11.42
CA ASN A 21 -8.03 -3.95 -12.10
C ASN A 21 -8.25 -5.39 -11.58
N HIS A 22 -9.49 -5.79 -11.31
CA HIS A 22 -9.82 -7.12 -10.80
C HIS A 22 -9.18 -7.47 -9.45
N ALA A 23 -8.81 -6.48 -8.63
CA ALA A 23 -8.17 -6.73 -7.33
C ALA A 23 -9.02 -7.64 -6.43
N LEU A 24 -10.33 -7.45 -6.40
CA LEU A 24 -11.25 -8.26 -5.60
C LEU A 24 -11.24 -9.74 -6.02
N GLU A 25 -11.24 -10.01 -7.31
CA GLU A 25 -11.18 -11.38 -7.84
C GLU A 25 -9.83 -12.03 -7.54
N ILE A 26 -8.75 -11.27 -7.64
CA ILE A 26 -7.40 -11.77 -7.32
C ILE A 26 -7.33 -12.09 -5.82
N LEU A 27 -7.76 -11.18 -4.95
CA LEU A 27 -7.78 -11.39 -3.51
C LEU A 27 -8.61 -12.61 -3.12
N THR A 28 -9.83 -12.71 -3.64
CA THR A 28 -10.74 -13.82 -3.27
C THR A 28 -10.31 -15.19 -3.81
N GLN A 29 -9.54 -15.24 -4.90
CA GLN A 29 -9.10 -16.50 -5.51
C GLN A 29 -7.70 -16.92 -5.05
N ALA A 30 -6.76 -15.98 -5.00
CA ALA A 30 -5.35 -16.27 -4.73
C ALA A 30 -4.94 -15.97 -3.27
N PHE A 31 -5.68 -15.11 -2.57
CA PHE A 31 -5.36 -14.62 -1.23
C PHE A 31 -6.61 -14.60 -0.33
N ALA A 32 -7.42 -15.67 -0.39
CA ALA A 32 -8.71 -15.73 0.30
C ALA A 32 -8.59 -15.59 1.82
N GLU A 33 -7.54 -16.13 2.42
CA GLU A 33 -7.27 -16.02 3.85
C GLU A 33 -7.00 -14.56 4.24
N ASP A 34 -6.11 -13.88 3.52
CA ASP A 34 -5.80 -12.46 3.73
C ASP A 34 -7.03 -11.57 3.54
N TRP A 35 -7.85 -11.89 2.54
CA TRP A 35 -9.09 -11.18 2.29
C TRP A 35 -10.10 -11.34 3.42
N ASN A 36 -10.28 -12.55 3.94
CA ASN A 36 -11.18 -12.82 5.05
C ASN A 36 -10.72 -12.14 6.35
N GLU A 37 -9.43 -12.15 6.66
CA GLU A 37 -8.86 -11.40 7.80
C GLU A 37 -9.22 -9.91 7.72
N LEU A 38 -9.12 -9.32 6.52
CA LEU A 38 -9.47 -7.90 6.32
C LEU A 38 -10.97 -7.67 6.49
N LEU A 39 -11.84 -8.53 5.94
CA LEU A 39 -13.28 -8.42 6.09
C LEU A 39 -13.72 -8.55 7.55
N GLU A 40 -13.12 -9.46 8.31
CA GLU A 40 -13.38 -9.62 9.74
C GLU A 40 -12.93 -8.39 10.53
N CYS A 41 -11.77 -7.84 10.23
CA CYS A 41 -11.30 -6.58 10.80
C CYS A 41 -12.31 -5.45 10.54
N LEU A 42 -12.74 -5.26 9.28
CA LEU A 42 -13.71 -4.25 8.90
C LEU A 42 -15.08 -4.48 9.54
N GLY A 43 -15.48 -5.75 9.70
CA GLY A 43 -16.72 -6.13 10.38
C GLY A 43 -16.75 -5.72 11.84
N SER A 44 -15.67 -5.96 12.55
CA SER A 44 -15.50 -5.64 13.97
C SER A 44 -15.21 -4.17 14.24
N PHE A 45 -14.58 -3.47 13.30
CA PHE A 45 -14.16 -2.08 13.45
C PHE A 45 -15.36 -1.13 13.54
N THR A 46 -15.35 -0.24 14.53
CA THR A 46 -16.38 0.79 14.72
C THR A 46 -15.75 2.08 15.20
N ILE A 47 -16.12 3.19 14.56
CA ILE A 47 -15.77 4.54 14.98
C ILE A 47 -16.87 5.05 15.90
N THR A 48 -16.47 5.52 17.09
CA THR A 48 -17.38 6.14 18.06
C THR A 48 -17.19 7.66 18.08
N THR A 49 -18.15 8.37 18.66
CA THR A 49 -18.04 9.81 18.87
C THR A 49 -16.82 10.18 19.72
N ASP A 50 -16.46 9.31 20.67
CA ASP A 50 -15.30 9.54 21.53
C ASP A 50 -13.97 9.39 20.77
N ASP A 51 -13.89 8.47 19.80
CA ASP A 51 -12.71 8.34 18.94
C ASP A 51 -12.44 9.62 18.13
N ILE A 52 -13.52 10.32 17.74
CA ILE A 52 -13.42 11.57 16.97
C ILE A 52 -13.12 12.78 17.88
N ARG A 53 -13.65 12.77 19.10
CA ARG A 53 -13.51 13.90 20.04
C ARG A 53 -12.17 13.95 20.76
N GLN A 54 -11.46 12.84 20.85
CA GLN A 54 -10.14 12.83 21.48
C GLN A 54 -9.19 13.74 20.71
N ALA A 55 -8.52 14.63 21.45
CA ALA A 55 -7.49 15.48 20.88
C ALA A 55 -6.42 14.62 20.21
N GLY A 56 -6.18 14.87 18.92
CA GLY A 56 -5.20 14.11 18.14
C GLY A 56 -3.78 14.32 18.66
N GLY A 57 -3.09 13.21 18.92
CA GLY A 57 -1.64 13.14 18.97
C GLY A 57 -1.13 12.53 17.65
N ASN A 58 0.09 12.05 17.63
CA ASN A 58 0.67 11.35 16.48
C ASN A 58 -0.08 10.05 16.16
N GLU A 59 -0.87 9.53 17.08
CA GLU A 59 -1.62 8.29 16.93
C GLU A 59 -2.99 8.42 17.60
N THR A 60 -4.04 8.39 16.78
CA THR A 60 -5.44 8.42 17.25
C THR A 60 -5.90 7.00 17.64
N ASN A 61 -7.08 6.89 18.29
CA ASN A 61 -7.66 5.59 18.63
C ASN A 61 -8.07 4.76 17.41
N ILE A 62 -8.27 5.39 16.26
CA ILE A 62 -8.74 4.71 15.04
C ILE A 62 -7.68 3.76 14.48
N PRO A 63 -6.44 4.20 14.19
CA PRO A 63 -5.36 3.27 13.81
C PRO A 63 -5.10 2.21 14.87
N LYS A 64 -5.12 2.55 16.16
CA LYS A 64 -4.91 1.59 17.25
C LYS A 64 -5.88 0.41 17.22
N LYS A 65 -7.15 0.66 16.98
CA LYS A 65 -8.16 -0.41 16.86
C LYS A 65 -7.87 -1.36 15.69
N ILE A 66 -7.38 -0.83 14.58
CA ILE A 66 -6.98 -1.64 13.43
C ILE A 66 -5.69 -2.42 13.75
N ASP A 67 -4.70 -1.76 14.39
CA ASP A 67 -3.47 -2.39 14.83
C ASP A 67 -3.71 -3.55 15.80
N GLU A 68 -4.57 -3.37 16.79
CA GLU A 68 -4.93 -4.40 17.77
C GLU A 68 -5.48 -5.66 17.09
N TYR A 69 -6.14 -5.51 15.95
CA TYR A 69 -6.66 -6.63 15.18
C TYR A 69 -5.63 -7.22 14.21
N LEU A 70 -4.96 -6.38 13.41
CA LEU A 70 -4.13 -6.83 12.28
C LEU A 70 -2.70 -7.22 12.68
N ARG A 71 -2.08 -6.56 13.68
CA ARG A 71 -0.70 -6.89 14.10
C ARG A 71 -0.56 -8.32 14.64
N PRO A 72 -1.49 -8.87 15.46
CA PRO A 72 -1.42 -10.28 15.87
C PRO A 72 -1.48 -11.28 14.71
N LEU A 73 -2.07 -10.90 13.58
CA LEU A 73 -2.13 -11.70 12.35
C LEU A 73 -0.86 -11.59 11.49
N GLN A 74 0.23 -11.06 12.06
CA GLN A 74 1.53 -10.88 11.40
C GLN A 74 1.53 -9.87 10.24
N ARG A 75 0.59 -8.93 10.22
CA ARG A 75 0.64 -7.80 9.31
C ARG A 75 1.53 -6.72 9.89
N GLN A 76 2.61 -6.42 9.20
CA GLN A 76 3.66 -5.52 9.69
C GLN A 76 3.77 -4.27 8.83
N GLU A 77 4.16 -3.16 9.45
CA GLU A 77 4.60 -1.98 8.72
C GLU A 77 5.94 -2.27 8.05
N ILE A 78 6.04 -1.95 6.77
CA ILE A 78 7.26 -2.12 5.97
C ILE A 78 7.66 -0.78 5.38
N LYS A 79 8.93 -0.42 5.54
CA LYS A 79 9.53 0.72 4.88
C LYS A 79 10.19 0.28 3.58
N ILE A 80 9.79 0.91 2.47
CA ILE A 80 10.40 0.71 1.15
C ILE A 80 11.31 1.91 0.85
N SER A 81 12.56 1.64 0.53
CA SER A 81 13.52 2.63 0.06
C SER A 81 14.28 2.07 -1.13
N GLY A 82 14.82 2.93 -1.98
CA GLY A 82 15.52 2.46 -3.17
C GLY A 82 16.61 3.43 -3.65
N ASP A 83 17.60 2.87 -4.31
CA ASP A 83 18.71 3.61 -4.92
C ASP A 83 18.51 3.70 -6.44
N LEU A 84 18.90 4.83 -7.02
CA LEU A 84 18.90 5.01 -8.47
C LEU A 84 20.30 4.74 -9.03
N HIS A 85 20.40 3.71 -9.87
CA HIS A 85 21.61 3.40 -10.63
C HIS A 85 21.57 4.06 -12.01
N VAL A 86 22.40 5.08 -12.22
CA VAL A 86 22.51 5.78 -13.50
C VAL A 86 23.74 5.28 -14.26
N LYS A 87 23.53 4.83 -15.50
CA LYS A 87 24.61 4.40 -16.41
C LYS A 87 24.62 5.29 -17.64
N ILE A 88 25.79 5.84 -17.99
CA ILE A 88 25.97 6.72 -19.13
C ILE A 88 26.68 5.97 -20.26
N PHE A 89 26.03 5.93 -21.43
CA PHE A 89 26.52 5.25 -22.62
C PHE A 89 26.82 6.29 -23.71
N PRO A 90 28.07 6.66 -23.96
CA PRO A 90 28.40 7.62 -24.99
C PRO A 90 28.12 7.09 -26.40
N ARG A 91 27.68 7.97 -27.29
CA ARG A 91 27.54 7.67 -28.70
C ARG A 91 28.85 7.89 -29.43
N ARG A 92 29.30 6.94 -30.23
CA ARG A 92 30.49 7.05 -31.04
C ARG A 92 30.15 7.62 -32.43
N GLY A 93 30.59 8.85 -32.71
CA GLY A 93 30.39 9.55 -33.98
C GLY A 93 28.96 10.06 -34.24
N LYS A 94 28.79 10.90 -35.28
CA LYS A 94 27.49 11.54 -35.58
C LYS A 94 26.36 10.57 -35.97
N LYS A 95 26.69 9.42 -36.55
CA LYS A 95 25.74 8.35 -36.96
C LYS A 95 26.02 7.01 -36.28
N GLY A 96 26.89 6.99 -35.25
CA GLY A 96 27.29 5.77 -34.55
C GLY A 96 26.22 5.24 -33.58
N THR A 97 26.41 4.01 -33.13
CA THR A 97 25.64 3.37 -32.07
C THR A 97 26.15 3.78 -30.69
N PHE A 98 25.33 3.63 -29.68
CA PHE A 98 25.75 3.80 -28.29
C PHE A 98 26.76 2.71 -27.90
N ALA A 99 27.68 3.06 -27.00
CA ALA A 99 28.66 2.13 -26.47
C ALA A 99 27.92 0.97 -25.75
N LYS A 100 28.46 -0.25 -25.87
CA LYS A 100 27.90 -1.43 -25.15
C LYS A 100 28.24 -1.41 -23.67
N THR A 101 29.32 -0.69 -23.30
CA THR A 101 29.77 -0.54 -21.91
C THR A 101 29.56 0.90 -21.50
N ALA A 102 29.02 1.10 -20.29
CA ALA A 102 28.88 2.43 -19.72
C ALA A 102 30.24 3.07 -19.51
N SER A 103 30.38 4.36 -19.86
CA SER A 103 31.58 5.15 -19.56
C SER A 103 31.61 5.62 -18.12
N GLU A 104 30.46 5.73 -17.51
CA GLU A 104 30.29 6.19 -16.14
C GLU A 104 29.10 5.48 -15.52
N THR A 105 29.21 5.14 -14.24
CA THR A 105 28.10 4.62 -13.41
C THR A 105 28.07 5.44 -12.13
N ARG A 106 26.89 5.94 -11.77
CA ARG A 106 26.63 6.65 -10.52
C ARG A 106 25.51 5.94 -9.78
N VAL A 107 25.60 5.93 -8.47
CA VAL A 107 24.52 5.50 -7.57
C VAL A 107 24.08 6.73 -6.78
N ILE A 108 22.79 6.99 -6.78
CA ILE A 108 22.17 8.00 -5.92
C ILE A 108 21.41 7.21 -4.86
N GLU A 109 22.04 7.13 -3.69
CA GLU A 109 21.48 6.40 -2.55
C GLU A 109 20.22 7.11 -2.02
N GLY A 110 19.23 6.33 -1.58
CA GLY A 110 17.99 6.85 -1.02
C GLY A 110 17.18 7.70 -2.02
N TYR A 111 17.28 7.45 -3.31
CA TYR A 111 16.51 8.19 -4.34
C TYR A 111 15.00 8.04 -4.11
N ILE A 112 14.57 6.88 -3.69
CA ILE A 112 13.25 6.69 -3.06
C ILE A 112 13.50 6.79 -1.56
N ASP A 113 13.03 7.85 -0.92
CA ASP A 113 13.37 8.24 0.46
C ASP A 113 12.69 7.41 1.55
N GLY A 114 12.07 6.31 1.15
CA GLY A 114 11.44 5.37 2.06
C GLY A 114 9.99 5.73 2.38
N HIS A 115 9.08 5.02 1.76
CA HIS A 115 7.65 5.08 2.06
C HIS A 115 7.25 3.89 2.93
N ASN A 116 6.45 4.15 3.96
CA ASN A 116 5.92 3.09 4.81
C ASN A 116 4.60 2.61 4.24
N ILE A 117 4.41 1.29 4.21
CA ILE A 117 3.13 0.64 3.98
C ILE A 117 2.68 0.05 5.32
N ASP A 118 1.48 0.39 5.77
CA ASP A 118 1.03 0.12 7.13
C ASP A 118 0.92 -1.37 7.46
N TYR A 119 0.36 -2.16 6.56
CA TYR A 119 0.04 -3.56 6.81
C TYR A 119 0.42 -4.45 5.64
N VAL A 120 1.53 -5.16 5.76
CA VAL A 120 1.99 -6.11 4.74
C VAL A 120 2.08 -7.51 5.32
N LYS A 121 1.51 -8.49 4.61
CA LYS A 121 1.66 -9.93 4.88
C LYS A 121 1.79 -10.66 3.56
N GLY A 122 2.92 -11.31 3.35
CA GLY A 122 3.21 -12.00 2.09
C GLY A 122 3.19 -11.06 0.88
N LYS A 123 2.20 -11.22 0.01
CA LYS A 123 2.01 -10.41 -1.20
C LYS A 123 0.80 -9.47 -1.13
N VAL A 124 0.19 -9.35 0.02
CA VAL A 124 -0.98 -8.49 0.22
C VAL A 124 -0.58 -7.32 1.10
N ALA A 125 -0.78 -6.13 0.58
CA ALA A 125 -0.53 -4.85 1.25
C ALA A 125 -1.86 -4.11 1.48
N PHE A 126 -1.95 -3.38 2.57
CA PHE A 126 -3.09 -2.56 2.94
C PHE A 126 -2.59 -1.30 3.66
N ASP A 127 -3.09 -0.14 3.27
CA ASP A 127 -2.85 1.14 3.94
C ASP A 127 -4.13 1.68 4.55
N LEU A 128 -4.02 2.29 5.73
CA LEU A 128 -5.10 2.91 6.46
C LEU A 128 -4.99 4.45 6.36
N GLU A 129 -5.69 5.03 5.41
CA GLU A 129 -5.74 6.47 5.22
C GLU A 129 -6.85 7.09 6.08
N TRP A 130 -6.51 7.43 7.33
CA TRP A 130 -7.45 8.08 8.25
C TRP A 130 -7.49 9.59 8.11
N ASN A 131 -6.38 10.23 7.84
CA ASN A 131 -6.25 11.70 7.76
C ASN A 131 -5.29 12.06 6.63
N SER A 132 -5.60 11.57 5.43
CA SER A 132 -4.74 11.76 4.26
C SER A 132 -4.61 13.24 3.90
N LYS A 133 -3.37 13.65 3.63
CA LYS A 133 -3.04 14.93 3.03
C LYS A 133 -2.95 14.77 1.52
N ASP A 134 -2.98 15.86 0.79
CA ASP A 134 -2.79 15.86 -0.66
C ASP A 134 -1.54 15.06 -1.06
N GLN A 135 -1.64 14.26 -2.12
CA GLN A 135 -0.58 13.45 -2.74
C GLN A 135 -0.17 12.15 -2.00
N THR A 136 -0.90 11.70 -0.99
CA THR A 136 -0.58 10.46 -0.28
C THR A 136 -0.72 9.24 -1.20
N TYR A 137 -1.81 9.15 -1.95
CA TYR A 137 -2.12 7.99 -2.80
C TYR A 137 -1.08 7.69 -3.89
N ASP A 138 -0.49 8.72 -4.50
CA ASP A 138 0.50 8.52 -5.56
C ASP A 138 1.77 7.82 -5.05
N ARG A 139 2.20 8.13 -3.84
CA ARG A 139 3.35 7.50 -3.18
C ARG A 139 3.05 6.07 -2.77
N ASP A 140 1.87 5.81 -2.23
CA ASP A 140 1.42 4.49 -1.81
C ASP A 140 1.35 3.54 -3.00
N LEU A 141 0.76 3.98 -4.10
CA LEU A 141 0.70 3.20 -5.34
C LEU A 141 2.09 2.90 -5.92
N LEU A 142 3.03 3.85 -5.83
CA LEU A 142 4.41 3.64 -6.27
C LEU A 142 5.09 2.58 -5.39
N ALA A 143 4.97 2.70 -4.07
CA ALA A 143 5.56 1.77 -3.12
C ALA A 143 4.99 0.35 -3.26
N MET A 144 3.67 0.22 -3.41
CA MET A 144 3.01 -1.08 -3.59
C MET A 144 3.35 -1.76 -4.92
N ARG A 145 3.84 -1.03 -5.91
CA ARG A 145 4.27 -1.58 -7.19
C ARG A 145 5.69 -2.15 -7.14
N THR A 146 6.50 -1.74 -6.20
CA THR A 146 7.91 -2.14 -6.04
C THR A 146 8.03 -3.49 -5.36
#